data_59d468d62d4cbc380ff57cb971c379e2
#
_entry.id   59d468d62d4cbc380ff57cb971c379e2
#
_cell.length_a   1.000
_cell.length_b   1.000
_cell.length_c   1.000
_cell.angle_alpha   90.00
_cell.angle_beta   90.00
_cell.angle_gamma   90.00
#
_symmetry.space_group_name_H-M   'P 1'
#
loop_
_entity.id
_entity.type
_entity.pdbx_description
1 polymer ?
#
loop_
_entity_poly.entity_id
_entity_poly.type
_entity_poly.pdbx_seq_one_letter_code
_entity_poly.pdbx_strand_id
1 'polypeptide(L)'
;PCRRGQEWKRDGAVYRVLWPPQESMELSSNDRSCVLEVTVGSERLLITGDVSREVERRLLLEVTLPVTLLVAGHHGSQTSSGPQLVQTLLPQYVLYSAGRRNAYGHPHADVVRRFRHAGSCQWSTALDGAVTFHFVESEGVTLHAARRQPWRRDGVDGTCVGVESRQ
;
A
#
# COMPACT_ATOMS: atom_id res chain seq x y z
N PRO A 1 -2.22 18.66 11.23
CA PRO A 1 -3.25 17.73 10.77
C PRO A 1 -3.16 17.55 9.26
N CYS A 2 -3.37 16.33 8.74
CA CYS A 2 -3.47 16.05 7.33
C CYS A 2 -4.70 16.73 6.73
N ARG A 3 -4.51 17.37 5.58
CA ARG A 3 -5.60 17.95 4.80
C ARG A 3 -5.33 17.75 3.32
N ARG A 4 -6.34 17.30 2.59
CA ARG A 4 -6.31 17.17 1.14
C ARG A 4 -5.76 18.45 0.47
N GLY A 5 -4.87 18.26 -0.51
CA GLY A 5 -4.22 19.34 -1.24
C GLY A 5 -2.91 19.85 -0.65
N GLN A 6 -2.51 19.36 0.55
CA GLN A 6 -1.15 19.62 1.04
C GLN A 6 -0.14 18.90 0.14
N GLU A 7 0.90 19.62 -0.27
CA GLU A 7 2.00 19.09 -1.08
C GLU A 7 3.32 19.67 -0.61
N TRP A 8 4.36 18.85 -0.60
CA TRP A 8 5.75 19.29 -0.32
C TRP A 8 6.75 18.39 -1.04
N LYS A 9 7.98 18.90 -1.17
CA LYS A 9 9.10 18.15 -1.73
C LYS A 9 10.18 17.98 -0.67
N ARG A 10 10.76 16.78 -0.61
CA ARG A 10 11.88 16.48 0.26
C ARG A 10 12.69 15.33 -0.30
N ASP A 11 14.01 15.47 -0.30
CA ASP A 11 14.98 14.41 -0.66
C ASP A 11 14.66 13.74 -2.03
N GLY A 12 14.29 14.54 -3.04
CA GLY A 12 13.93 14.06 -4.38
C GLY A 12 12.52 13.48 -4.50
N ALA A 13 11.78 13.37 -3.41
CA ALA A 13 10.41 12.88 -3.41
C ALA A 13 9.38 14.03 -3.36
N VAL A 14 8.24 13.82 -4.00
CA VAL A 14 7.05 14.68 -3.90
C VAL A 14 6.01 13.95 -3.07
N TYR A 15 5.51 14.62 -2.04
CA TYR A 15 4.49 14.13 -1.12
C TYR A 15 3.19 14.89 -1.34
N ARG A 16 2.08 14.17 -1.48
CA ARG A 16 0.76 14.77 -1.69
C ARG A 16 -0.28 14.11 -0.78
N VAL A 17 -0.97 14.91 0.03
CA VAL A 17 -2.09 14.44 0.84
C VAL A 17 -3.36 14.45 -0.01
N LEU A 18 -3.92 13.26 -0.24
CA LEU A 18 -5.14 13.07 -1.02
C LEU A 18 -6.40 13.12 -0.16
N TRP A 19 -6.27 12.83 1.16
CA TRP A 19 -7.37 12.72 2.10
C TRP A 19 -6.89 12.99 3.54
N PRO A 20 -7.70 13.47 4.49
CA PRO A 20 -9.13 13.79 4.39
C PRO A 20 -9.40 15.18 3.80
N PRO A 21 -10.66 15.47 3.38
CA PRO A 21 -11.08 16.82 3.01
C PRO A 21 -11.01 17.77 4.22
N GLN A 22 -11.07 19.07 3.98
CA GLN A 22 -10.97 20.08 5.04
C GLN A 22 -12.09 19.95 6.07
N GLU A 23 -13.31 19.68 5.61
CA GLU A 23 -14.48 19.40 6.43
C GLU A 23 -14.68 17.88 6.52
N SER A 24 -14.21 17.29 7.60
CA SER A 24 -14.20 15.82 7.77
C SER A 24 -14.78 15.36 9.11
N MET A 25 -15.44 16.28 9.87
CA MET A 25 -15.93 15.95 11.21
C MET A 25 -17.05 14.91 11.21
N GLU A 26 -17.82 14.81 10.13
CA GLU A 26 -18.90 13.83 9.97
C GLU A 26 -18.40 12.43 9.59
N LEU A 27 -17.13 12.30 9.20
CA LEU A 27 -16.54 11.03 8.84
C LEU A 27 -16.22 10.19 10.09
N SER A 28 -16.25 8.87 9.93
CA SER A 28 -15.75 7.94 10.97
C SER A 28 -14.28 8.22 11.30
N SER A 29 -13.81 7.75 12.46
CA SER A 29 -12.40 7.90 12.85
C SER A 29 -11.45 7.30 11.80
N ASN A 30 -11.80 6.14 11.25
CA ASN A 30 -11.02 5.46 10.21
C ASN A 30 -11.05 6.24 8.90
N ASP A 31 -12.22 6.76 8.50
CA ASP A 31 -12.36 7.55 7.28
C ASP A 31 -11.73 8.95 7.37
N ARG A 32 -11.23 9.34 8.54
CA ARG A 32 -10.40 10.53 8.72
C ARG A 32 -8.90 10.24 8.62
N SER A 33 -8.51 9.01 8.31
CA SER A 33 -7.11 8.66 8.09
C SER A 33 -6.46 9.55 7.03
N CYS A 34 -5.18 9.83 7.24
CA CYS A 34 -4.37 10.51 6.25
C CYS A 34 -4.05 9.57 5.08
N VAL A 35 -4.45 9.94 3.88
CA VAL A 35 -4.03 9.24 2.66
C VAL A 35 -2.92 10.02 1.99
N LEU A 36 -1.79 9.38 1.81
CA LEU A 36 -0.57 9.99 1.28
C LEU A 36 -0.13 9.29 0.00
N GLU A 37 0.10 10.08 -1.04
CA GLU A 37 0.80 9.68 -2.25
C GLU A 37 2.23 10.22 -2.18
N VAL A 38 3.22 9.38 -2.47
CA VAL A 38 4.63 9.75 -2.57
C VAL A 38 5.13 9.37 -3.95
N THR A 39 5.75 10.32 -4.65
CA THR A 39 6.32 10.10 -5.99
C THR A 39 7.83 10.30 -5.96
N VAL A 40 8.57 9.34 -6.51
CA VAL A 40 10.02 9.39 -6.72
C VAL A 40 10.28 8.99 -8.18
N GLY A 41 10.67 9.94 -9.02
CA GLY A 41 10.77 9.71 -10.45
C GLY A 41 9.44 9.22 -11.05
N SER A 42 9.44 8.03 -11.63
CA SER A 42 8.22 7.36 -12.15
C SER A 42 7.47 6.53 -11.12
N GLU A 43 8.10 6.24 -9.98
CA GLU A 43 7.59 5.34 -8.97
C GLU A 43 6.62 6.03 -8.01
N ARG A 44 5.54 5.35 -7.63
CA ARG A 44 4.52 5.89 -6.72
C ARG A 44 4.18 4.92 -5.60
N LEU A 45 4.22 5.46 -4.39
CA LEU A 45 3.73 4.82 -3.18
C LEU A 45 2.40 5.45 -2.77
N LEU A 46 1.39 4.62 -2.51
CA LEU A 46 0.13 5.06 -1.93
C LEU A 46 -0.06 4.44 -0.53
N ILE A 47 -0.23 5.29 0.48
CA ILE A 47 -0.54 4.90 1.86
C ILE A 47 -1.97 5.33 2.15
N THR A 48 -2.87 4.37 2.35
CA THR A 48 -4.31 4.64 2.43
C THR A 48 -4.82 4.80 3.87
N GLY A 49 -4.01 4.48 4.88
CA GLY A 49 -4.50 4.45 6.26
C GLY A 49 -5.65 3.45 6.43
N ASP A 50 -6.62 3.77 7.27
CA ASP A 50 -7.72 2.87 7.61
C ASP A 50 -9.04 3.21 6.88
N VAL A 51 -8.96 3.96 5.77
CA VAL A 51 -10.16 4.41 5.05
C VAL A 51 -10.99 3.24 4.52
N SER A 52 -12.31 3.45 4.49
CA SER A 52 -13.28 2.50 3.97
C SER A 52 -13.30 2.47 2.43
N ARG A 53 -13.98 1.45 1.87
CA ARG A 53 -14.20 1.34 0.42
C ARG A 53 -14.97 2.54 -0.16
N GLU A 54 -15.77 3.23 0.64
CA GLU A 54 -16.47 4.43 0.21
C GLU A 54 -15.46 5.56 -0.08
N VAL A 55 -14.52 5.77 0.84
CA VAL A 55 -13.44 6.75 0.65
C VAL A 55 -12.51 6.32 -0.49
N GLU A 56 -12.19 5.04 -0.61
CA GLU A 56 -11.37 4.51 -1.71
C GLU A 56 -11.95 4.90 -3.08
N ARG A 57 -13.29 4.80 -3.27
CA ARG A 57 -13.92 5.21 -4.53
C ARG A 57 -13.71 6.69 -4.86
N ARG A 58 -13.71 7.55 -3.85
CA ARG A 58 -13.43 8.98 -4.02
C ARG A 58 -11.95 9.23 -4.35
N LEU A 59 -11.04 8.50 -3.69
CA LEU A 59 -9.61 8.60 -3.94
C LEU A 59 -9.22 8.26 -5.39
N LEU A 60 -9.91 7.33 -6.03
CA LEU A 60 -9.64 6.94 -7.42
C LEU A 60 -9.77 8.09 -8.43
N LEU A 61 -10.44 9.18 -8.07
CA LEU A 61 -10.53 10.38 -8.91
C LEU A 61 -9.28 11.27 -8.82
N GLU A 62 -8.39 10.99 -7.87
CA GLU A 62 -7.26 11.87 -7.53
C GLU A 62 -5.89 11.19 -7.54
N VAL A 63 -5.89 9.86 -7.36
CA VAL A 63 -4.65 9.07 -7.37
C VAL A 63 -4.01 9.13 -8.75
N THR A 64 -2.71 9.38 -8.78
CA THR A 64 -1.94 9.33 -10.01
C THR A 64 -1.55 7.88 -10.33
N LEU A 65 -1.76 7.47 -11.56
CA LEU A 65 -1.40 6.11 -12.04
C LEU A 65 -0.10 6.14 -12.87
N PRO A 66 0.63 5.03 -12.91
CA PRO A 66 0.47 3.79 -12.16
C PRO A 66 0.89 3.91 -10.68
N VAL A 67 0.40 3.03 -9.81
CA VAL A 67 0.86 2.89 -8.42
C VAL A 67 1.82 1.71 -8.34
N THR A 68 3.05 1.95 -7.91
CA THR A 68 4.06 0.90 -7.76
C THR A 68 3.87 0.11 -6.47
N LEU A 69 3.72 0.81 -5.34
CA LEU A 69 3.55 0.20 -4.02
C LEU A 69 2.27 0.74 -3.36
N LEU A 70 1.43 -0.17 -2.91
CA LEU A 70 0.27 0.14 -2.07
C LEU A 70 0.50 -0.40 -0.65
N VAL A 71 0.42 0.45 0.36
CA VAL A 71 0.18 0.01 1.73
C VAL A 71 -1.32 -0.21 1.87
N ALA A 72 -1.71 -1.48 2.00
CA ALA A 72 -3.10 -1.90 1.97
C ALA A 72 -3.90 -1.30 3.14
N GLY A 73 -5.06 -0.76 2.83
CA GLY A 73 -5.91 -0.07 3.79
C GLY A 73 -6.32 -0.96 4.96
N HIS A 74 -6.37 -0.34 6.16
CA HIS A 74 -6.84 -0.96 7.38
C HIS A 74 -6.18 -2.31 7.65
N HIS A 75 -4.86 -2.36 7.50
CA HIS A 75 -4.02 -3.56 7.70
C HIS A 75 -4.39 -4.77 6.81
N GLY A 76 -5.13 -4.55 5.73
CA GLY A 76 -5.70 -5.61 4.90
C GLY A 76 -7.06 -6.12 5.37
N SER A 77 -7.83 -5.28 6.08
CA SER A 77 -9.22 -5.56 6.44
C SER A 77 -10.11 -5.73 5.21
N GLN A 78 -11.13 -6.59 5.34
CA GLN A 78 -12.15 -6.73 4.29
C GLN A 78 -13.00 -5.47 4.08
N THR A 79 -12.97 -4.49 5.01
CA THR A 79 -13.68 -3.21 4.87
C THR A 79 -12.98 -2.22 3.95
N SER A 80 -11.73 -2.51 3.58
CA SER A 80 -10.87 -1.72 2.71
C SER A 80 -10.33 -2.56 1.53
N SER A 81 -9.48 -1.97 0.70
CA SER A 81 -8.89 -2.61 -0.49
C SER A 81 -9.98 -3.26 -1.37
N GLY A 82 -11.00 -2.47 -1.71
CA GLY A 82 -12.17 -2.91 -2.47
C GLY A 82 -11.82 -3.36 -3.89
N PRO A 83 -12.69 -4.16 -4.55
CA PRO A 83 -12.43 -4.65 -5.90
C PRO A 83 -12.12 -3.53 -6.89
N GLN A 84 -12.85 -2.43 -6.82
CA GLN A 84 -12.67 -1.28 -7.72
C GLN A 84 -11.29 -0.64 -7.53
N LEU A 85 -10.86 -0.43 -6.28
CA LEU A 85 -9.52 0.09 -6.00
C LEU A 85 -8.44 -0.81 -6.61
N VAL A 86 -8.52 -2.11 -6.31
CA VAL A 86 -7.50 -3.07 -6.75
C VAL A 86 -7.44 -3.18 -8.27
N GLN A 87 -8.60 -3.22 -8.95
CA GLN A 87 -8.68 -3.29 -10.41
C GLN A 87 -8.20 -2.03 -11.11
N THR A 88 -8.35 -0.86 -10.46
CA THR A 88 -7.90 0.42 -11.04
C THR A 88 -6.41 0.65 -10.81
N LEU A 89 -5.93 0.39 -9.58
CA LEU A 89 -4.53 0.66 -9.24
C LEU A 89 -3.57 -0.38 -9.80
N LEU A 90 -3.96 -1.67 -9.82
CA LEU A 90 -3.12 -2.82 -10.21
C LEU A 90 -1.68 -2.67 -9.66
N PRO A 91 -1.51 -2.46 -8.34
CA PRO A 91 -0.21 -2.15 -7.78
C PRO A 91 0.76 -3.31 -7.98
N GLN A 92 2.02 -2.99 -8.31
CA GLN A 92 3.07 -4.01 -8.45
C GLN A 92 3.35 -4.69 -7.11
N TYR A 93 3.43 -3.89 -6.03
CA TYR A 93 3.68 -4.36 -4.68
C TYR A 93 2.55 -3.98 -3.74
N VAL A 94 2.24 -4.87 -2.81
CA VAL A 94 1.28 -4.61 -1.72
C VAL A 94 1.92 -4.95 -0.38
N LEU A 95 1.88 -4.02 0.56
CA LEU A 95 2.35 -4.22 1.92
C LEU A 95 1.18 -4.22 2.90
N TYR A 96 1.06 -5.29 3.67
CA TYR A 96 0.16 -5.37 4.82
C TYR A 96 0.93 -5.04 6.09
N SER A 97 0.65 -3.88 6.69
CA SER A 97 1.18 -3.50 8.01
C SER A 97 0.34 -4.13 9.11
N ALA A 98 0.50 -5.42 9.35
CA ALA A 98 -0.29 -6.19 10.31
C ALA A 98 0.58 -6.78 11.43
N GLY A 99 0.03 -6.84 12.63
CA GLY A 99 0.70 -7.49 13.77
C GLY A 99 0.71 -9.01 13.64
N ARG A 100 1.81 -9.65 14.08
CA ARG A 100 1.86 -11.11 14.19
C ARG A 100 0.82 -11.57 15.24
N ARG A 101 -0.02 -12.54 14.87
CA ARG A 101 -1.10 -13.05 15.71
C ARG A 101 -2.12 -11.97 16.11
N ASN A 102 -2.40 -11.00 15.22
CA ASN A 102 -3.43 -10.01 15.49
C ASN A 102 -4.81 -10.67 15.64
N ALA A 103 -5.62 -10.16 16.59
CA ALA A 103 -6.94 -10.72 16.92
C ALA A 103 -7.97 -10.57 15.79
N TYR A 104 -7.69 -9.70 14.81
CA TYR A 104 -8.62 -9.39 13.71
C TYR A 104 -8.44 -10.30 12.51
N GLY A 105 -7.40 -11.16 12.49
CA GLY A 105 -7.10 -12.04 11.36
C GLY A 105 -6.64 -11.30 10.11
N HIS A 106 -6.00 -10.11 10.27
CA HIS A 106 -5.47 -9.34 9.15
C HIS A 106 -4.10 -9.85 8.69
N PRO A 107 -3.81 -9.79 7.37
CA PRO A 107 -4.72 -9.43 6.29
C PRO A 107 -5.81 -10.49 6.05
N HIS A 108 -7.04 -10.04 5.73
CA HIS A 108 -8.17 -10.94 5.44
C HIS A 108 -7.93 -11.72 4.14
N ALA A 109 -8.29 -13.02 4.15
CA ALA A 109 -8.02 -13.93 3.03
C ALA A 109 -8.60 -13.43 1.68
N ASP A 110 -9.78 -12.78 1.70
CA ASP A 110 -10.40 -12.25 0.48
C ASP A 110 -9.61 -11.07 -0.10
N VAL A 111 -8.98 -10.25 0.75
CA VAL A 111 -8.14 -9.14 0.31
C VAL A 111 -6.86 -9.68 -0.33
N VAL A 112 -6.20 -10.63 0.33
CA VAL A 112 -5.02 -11.31 -0.21
C VAL A 112 -5.33 -11.96 -1.55
N ARG A 113 -6.45 -12.70 -1.67
CA ARG A 113 -6.87 -13.34 -2.91
C ARG A 113 -7.11 -12.32 -4.02
N ARG A 114 -7.71 -11.16 -3.71
CA ARG A 114 -7.99 -10.09 -4.67
C ARG A 114 -6.72 -9.52 -5.29
N PHE A 115 -5.72 -9.19 -4.47
CA PHE A 115 -4.42 -8.72 -4.96
C PHE A 115 -3.63 -9.80 -5.70
N ARG A 116 -3.78 -11.07 -5.28
CA ARG A 116 -3.19 -12.20 -6.02
C ARG A 116 -3.74 -12.30 -7.44
N HIS A 117 -5.07 -12.19 -7.61
CA HIS A 117 -5.70 -12.20 -8.92
C HIS A 117 -5.33 -10.98 -9.77
N ALA A 118 -4.96 -9.88 -9.14
CA ALA A 118 -4.44 -8.69 -9.82
C ALA A 118 -2.95 -8.81 -10.20
N GLY A 119 -2.28 -9.91 -9.82
CA GLY A 119 -0.85 -10.11 -10.12
C GLY A 119 0.10 -9.35 -9.19
N SER A 120 -0.39 -8.79 -8.09
CA SER A 120 0.45 -8.01 -7.16
C SER A 120 1.35 -8.90 -6.31
N CYS A 121 2.62 -8.49 -6.14
CA CYS A 121 3.52 -9.04 -5.13
C CYS A 121 3.11 -8.57 -3.73
N GLN A 122 2.94 -9.50 -2.80
CA GLN A 122 2.37 -9.20 -1.50
C GLN A 122 3.33 -9.50 -0.35
N TRP A 123 3.46 -8.56 0.58
CA TRP A 123 4.29 -8.65 1.77
C TRP A 123 3.50 -8.31 3.02
N SER A 124 3.85 -8.93 4.15
CA SER A 124 3.17 -8.70 5.43
C SER A 124 4.17 -8.60 6.57
N THR A 125 4.13 -7.51 7.32
CA THR A 125 4.98 -7.36 8.51
C THR A 125 4.75 -8.45 9.56
N ALA A 126 3.55 -9.05 9.58
CA ALA A 126 3.23 -10.18 10.46
C ALA A 126 4.07 -11.44 10.16
N LEU A 127 4.42 -11.65 8.90
CA LEU A 127 5.15 -12.83 8.41
C LEU A 127 6.60 -12.51 8.11
N ASP A 128 6.85 -11.43 7.40
CA ASP A 128 8.15 -11.08 6.82
C ASP A 128 9.00 -10.19 7.76
N GLY A 129 8.42 -9.74 8.88
CA GLY A 129 9.07 -8.82 9.82
C GLY A 129 9.11 -7.40 9.28
N ALA A 130 10.21 -6.68 9.50
CA ALA A 130 10.41 -5.37 8.89
C ALA A 130 10.58 -5.54 7.37
N VAL A 131 9.81 -4.77 6.60
CA VAL A 131 9.89 -4.73 5.13
C VAL A 131 10.29 -3.32 4.74
N THR A 132 11.38 -3.21 3.97
CA THR A 132 11.91 -1.94 3.51
C THR A 132 11.86 -1.89 2.00
N PHE A 133 11.26 -0.84 1.46
CA PHE A 133 11.29 -0.53 0.03
C PHE A 133 12.21 0.67 -0.19
N HIS A 134 13.16 0.53 -1.08
CA HIS A 134 14.02 1.63 -1.53
C HIS A 134 13.56 2.06 -2.92
N PHE A 135 13.23 3.33 -3.05
CA PHE A 135 12.89 3.95 -4.32
C PHE A 135 14.10 4.72 -4.83
N VAL A 136 14.59 4.35 -5.99
CA VAL A 136 15.71 5.02 -6.64
C VAL A 136 15.29 5.46 -8.03
N GLU A 137 15.35 6.75 -8.33
CA GLU A 137 14.81 7.35 -9.54
C GLU A 137 15.28 6.68 -10.84
N SER A 138 16.53 6.21 -10.86
CA SER A 138 17.14 5.56 -12.04
C SER A 138 17.09 4.03 -12.04
N GLU A 139 16.76 3.40 -10.89
CA GLU A 139 16.87 1.95 -10.69
C GLU A 139 15.54 1.29 -10.34
N GLY A 140 14.49 2.09 -10.13
CA GLY A 140 13.17 1.61 -9.73
C GLY A 140 13.09 1.28 -8.23
N VAL A 141 12.42 0.18 -7.88
CA VAL A 141 12.15 -0.19 -6.49
C VAL A 141 12.88 -1.48 -6.13
N THR A 142 13.67 -1.43 -5.05
CA THR A 142 14.26 -2.63 -4.42
C THR A 142 13.62 -2.90 -3.07
N LEU A 143 13.55 -4.18 -2.67
CA LEU A 143 12.87 -4.62 -1.47
C LEU A 143 13.78 -5.48 -0.59
N HIS A 144 13.76 -5.22 0.71
CA HIS A 144 14.38 -6.05 1.74
C HIS A 144 13.37 -6.42 2.82
N ALA A 145 13.29 -7.71 3.16
CA ALA A 145 12.50 -8.20 4.28
C ALA A 145 13.42 -8.79 5.36
N ALA A 146 13.17 -8.47 6.63
CA ALA A 146 13.99 -8.91 7.76
C ALA A 146 13.89 -10.43 8.02
N ARG A 147 12.80 -11.07 7.59
CA ARG A 147 12.60 -12.51 7.70
C ARG A 147 12.32 -13.08 6.34
N ARG A 148 13.24 -13.88 5.82
CA ARG A 148 12.96 -14.75 4.70
C ARG A 148 12.28 -16.01 5.23
N GLN A 149 11.06 -16.25 4.81
CA GLN A 149 10.40 -17.52 5.08
C GLN A 149 10.93 -18.54 4.06
N PRO A 150 11.61 -19.65 4.48
CA PRO A 150 12.25 -20.59 3.55
C PRO A 150 11.29 -21.22 2.52
N TRP A 151 10.01 -21.26 2.84
CA TRP A 151 8.94 -21.78 1.98
C TRP A 151 8.26 -20.70 1.12
N ARG A 152 8.57 -19.43 1.35
CA ARG A 152 8.17 -18.31 0.49
C ARG A 152 9.28 -18.03 -0.49
N ARG A 153 9.28 -18.74 -1.59
CA ARG A 153 10.05 -18.33 -2.76
C ARG A 153 9.23 -17.23 -3.45
N ASP A 154 9.79 -16.02 -3.48
CA ASP A 154 9.37 -14.94 -4.40
C ASP A 154 7.93 -14.39 -4.22
N GLY A 155 7.60 -13.84 -3.03
CA GLY A 155 6.28 -13.29 -2.74
C GLY A 155 5.28 -14.35 -2.30
N VAL A 156 4.06 -13.96 -2.00
CA VAL A 156 3.01 -14.85 -1.43
C VAL A 156 2.69 -16.04 -2.35
N ASP A 157 3.08 -16.00 -3.65
CA ASP A 157 2.76 -17.06 -4.63
C ASP A 157 3.73 -17.17 -5.81
N GLY A 158 4.99 -16.85 -5.69
CA GLY A 158 5.96 -17.07 -6.79
C GLY A 158 5.77 -16.17 -8.03
N THR A 159 4.94 -15.14 -7.94
CA THR A 159 4.69 -14.20 -9.05
C THR A 159 5.57 -12.96 -9.03
N CYS A 160 6.42 -12.80 -8.02
CA CYS A 160 7.31 -11.65 -7.91
C CYS A 160 8.61 -11.88 -8.68
N VAL A 161 8.60 -11.65 -9.98
CA VAL A 161 9.82 -11.63 -10.80
C VAL A 161 10.50 -10.27 -10.61
N GLY A 162 11.73 -10.25 -10.08
CA GLY A 162 12.57 -9.04 -10.08
C GLY A 162 13.06 -8.51 -8.74
N VAL A 163 13.03 -9.28 -7.65
CA VAL A 163 13.70 -8.90 -6.41
C VAL A 163 15.10 -9.51 -6.38
N GLU A 164 16.09 -8.81 -6.92
CA GLU A 164 17.49 -9.16 -6.68
C GLU A 164 17.81 -8.95 -5.20
N SER A 165 18.02 -10.07 -4.52
CA SER A 165 18.63 -10.08 -3.20
C SER A 165 20.12 -9.78 -3.35
N ARG A 166 20.54 -8.55 -3.13
CA ARG A 166 21.96 -8.30 -2.85
C ARG A 166 22.27 -8.84 -1.44
N GLN A 167 23.26 -9.74 -1.40
CA GLN A 167 23.91 -10.26 -0.19
C GLN A 167 24.63 -9.14 0.55
#